data_e700501ceeb8e41427b3f2c838529224
#
_entry.id   e700501ceeb8e41427b3f2c838529224
#
_cell.length_a   1.000
_cell.length_b   1.000
_cell.length_c   1.000
_cell.angle_alpha   90.00
_cell.angle_beta   90.00
_cell.angle_gamma   90.00
#
_symmetry.space_group_name_H-M   'P 1'
#
loop_
_entity.id
_entity.type
_entity.pdbx_description
1 polymer ?
#
loop_
_entity_poly.entity_id
_entity_poly.type
_entity_poly.pdbx_seq_one_letter_code
_entity_poly.pdbx_strand_id
1 'polypeptide(L)'
;VTRSVSETLADVLADLGAVHAFGLLGGGVAPIYDAIARSSLELIHCRHETGAAFAALEASLASGRPSVVFATAGPGITNTLTGLHAALQEGGRVVLLAGTTSAAQRGRGAFQETTQASLPGVFLSGAPFHYGEWIEDASQVTTVARRLALGMARPGGFVATIAVPVALQSALVGAPVDLQARLAVPSIAQPETLRECAKALARGSLVIWVGFGARGAAAEVRELAERTGAIVLSTPRGKGIFPEDHPLFAGVTGMGGHSTAREAVARNKPTHMLVLGSRLGEFSSFWDKDLIPPQGLIHVDVDSAVLGAAFPSTPVWAIQSEIKGFLRGVLGELDGVDARALQPTAAWGSPFPAAPEPRATGLVRPAILMSALQRIFVEPGDTIVLTEAGNAFAWTTHHLAFREPRRYRVSVGFGSMGHATTGVVGAALGGQCKAVAVVGDGSMLMQNELSTAATYGIDAVWVVLNDGRYNMTEQGMRSVGLDPHATGFHEVDFVATARALGADGVRVDREEDLDAALLRARTAKGPFVVDVHIDPTNAAPVGARNKNLLEQWHSQSEEKK
;
A
#
# COMPACT_ATOMS: atom_id res chain seq x y z
N VAL A 1 -37.14 14.95 2.22
CA VAL A 1 -36.52 15.98 1.34
C VAL A 1 -36.06 15.27 0.08
N THR A 2 -36.51 15.73 -1.09
CA THR A 2 -36.07 15.22 -2.38
C THR A 2 -34.61 15.65 -2.62
N ARG A 3 -33.73 14.73 -2.96
CA ARG A 3 -32.31 14.98 -3.17
C ARG A 3 -31.92 14.72 -4.62
N SER A 4 -30.89 15.40 -5.10
CA SER A 4 -30.28 15.11 -6.41
C SER A 4 -29.47 13.82 -6.39
N VAL A 5 -29.15 13.30 -7.59
CA VAL A 5 -28.23 12.15 -7.76
C VAL A 5 -26.89 12.42 -7.05
N SER A 6 -26.32 13.62 -7.23
CA SER A 6 -25.05 13.99 -6.59
C SER A 6 -25.13 14.00 -5.07
N GLU A 7 -26.17 14.63 -4.50
CA GLU A 7 -26.38 14.66 -3.05
C GLU A 7 -26.60 13.26 -2.49
N THR A 8 -27.41 12.44 -3.17
CA THR A 8 -27.68 11.07 -2.74
C THR A 8 -26.41 10.21 -2.74
N LEU A 9 -25.56 10.32 -3.77
CA LEU A 9 -24.29 9.58 -3.83
C LEU A 9 -23.32 10.04 -2.73
N ALA A 10 -23.23 11.34 -2.45
CA ALA A 10 -22.40 11.88 -1.38
C ALA A 10 -22.85 11.37 0.00
N ASP A 11 -24.16 11.41 0.29
CA ASP A 11 -24.74 10.90 1.53
C ASP A 11 -24.50 9.39 1.69
N VAL A 12 -24.76 8.60 0.63
CA VAL A 12 -24.53 7.16 0.62
C VAL A 12 -23.08 6.82 0.97
N LEU A 13 -22.11 7.52 0.38
CA LEU A 13 -20.70 7.27 0.64
C LEU A 13 -20.30 7.65 2.07
N ALA A 14 -20.84 8.75 2.60
CA ALA A 14 -20.68 9.13 3.99
C ALA A 14 -21.27 8.08 4.95
N ASP A 15 -22.49 7.59 4.68
CA ASP A 15 -23.17 6.55 5.46
C ASP A 15 -22.40 5.20 5.42
N LEU A 16 -21.70 4.92 4.32
CA LEU A 16 -20.79 3.78 4.19
C LEU A 16 -19.45 3.98 4.92
N GLY A 17 -19.29 5.12 5.58
CA GLY A 17 -18.14 5.42 6.44
C GLY A 17 -16.99 6.15 5.74
N ALA A 18 -17.17 6.64 4.51
CA ALA A 18 -16.18 7.52 3.89
C ALA A 18 -16.04 8.81 4.72
N VAL A 19 -14.81 9.32 4.84
CA VAL A 19 -14.52 10.56 5.55
C VAL A 19 -14.04 11.63 4.59
N HIS A 20 -13.14 11.26 3.67
CA HIS A 20 -12.48 12.20 2.77
C HIS A 20 -12.89 11.99 1.31
N ALA A 21 -12.98 13.07 0.58
CA ALA A 21 -13.16 13.08 -0.87
C ALA A 21 -12.05 13.93 -1.52
N PHE A 22 -11.27 13.32 -2.40
CA PHE A 22 -10.12 13.91 -3.08
C PHE A 22 -10.41 14.12 -4.57
N GLY A 23 -9.99 15.22 -5.16
CA GLY A 23 -10.14 15.40 -6.59
C GLY A 23 -9.91 16.82 -7.05
N LEU A 24 -10.16 17.07 -8.35
CA LEU A 24 -10.10 18.39 -8.96
C LEU A 24 -11.49 18.82 -9.43
N LEU A 25 -11.82 20.08 -9.16
CA LEU A 25 -13.01 20.70 -9.73
C LEU A 25 -12.83 20.95 -11.24
N GLY A 26 -13.83 20.54 -12.01
CA GLY A 26 -14.00 20.86 -13.41
C GLY A 26 -15.48 21.00 -13.73
N GLY A 27 -15.82 21.62 -14.87
CA GLY A 27 -17.22 21.89 -15.24
C GLY A 27 -18.10 20.63 -15.28
N GLY A 28 -17.51 19.49 -15.71
CA GLY A 28 -18.24 18.22 -15.81
C GLY A 28 -18.54 17.52 -14.49
N VAL A 29 -18.01 18.00 -13.34
CA VAL A 29 -18.19 17.40 -12.03
C VAL A 29 -18.69 18.42 -10.97
N ALA A 30 -19.00 19.63 -11.39
CA ALA A 30 -19.34 20.72 -10.48
C ALA A 30 -20.52 20.41 -9.52
N PRO A 31 -21.65 19.82 -9.95
CA PRO A 31 -22.74 19.47 -9.02
C PRO A 31 -22.35 18.37 -8.01
N ILE A 32 -21.48 17.42 -8.40
CA ILE A 32 -20.93 16.40 -7.48
C ILE A 32 -20.00 17.08 -6.45
N TYR A 33 -19.14 17.97 -6.91
CA TYR A 33 -18.24 18.75 -6.04
C TYR A 33 -19.02 19.55 -4.99
N ASP A 34 -20.06 20.27 -5.41
CA ASP A 34 -20.93 21.07 -4.54
C ASP A 34 -21.71 20.18 -3.54
N ALA A 35 -22.18 19.01 -3.99
CA ALA A 35 -22.84 18.04 -3.10
C ALA A 35 -21.89 17.49 -2.04
N ILE A 36 -20.65 17.14 -2.41
CA ILE A 36 -19.60 16.71 -1.47
C ILE A 36 -19.30 17.82 -0.47
N ALA A 37 -19.13 19.05 -0.92
CA ALA A 37 -18.82 20.20 -0.07
C ALA A 37 -19.92 20.51 0.96
N ARG A 38 -21.16 20.13 0.66
CA ARG A 38 -22.31 20.30 1.59
C ARG A 38 -22.64 19.05 2.43
N SER A 39 -21.97 17.94 2.14
CA SER A 39 -22.13 16.69 2.90
C SER A 39 -21.24 16.65 4.15
N SER A 40 -21.23 15.52 4.86
CA SER A 40 -20.31 15.28 5.97
C SER A 40 -18.92 14.82 5.51
N LEU A 41 -18.67 14.69 4.19
CA LEU A 41 -17.37 14.33 3.66
C LEU A 41 -16.43 15.54 3.72
N GLU A 42 -15.21 15.31 4.17
CA GLU A 42 -14.15 16.32 4.11
C GLU A 42 -13.61 16.41 2.67
N LEU A 43 -13.87 17.55 2.03
CA LEU A 43 -13.47 17.80 0.66
C LEU A 43 -12.03 18.30 0.60
N ILE A 44 -11.16 17.55 -0.09
CA ILE A 44 -9.76 17.91 -0.33
C ILE A 44 -9.57 18.19 -1.83
N HIS A 45 -9.44 19.45 -2.18
CA HIS A 45 -9.19 19.88 -3.55
C HIS A 45 -7.70 19.73 -3.88
N CYS A 46 -7.37 18.68 -4.61
CA CYS A 46 -6.01 18.32 -5.02
C CYS A 46 -5.49 19.17 -6.19
N ARG A 47 -4.25 18.92 -6.63
CA ARG A 47 -3.62 19.60 -7.76
C ARG A 47 -3.53 18.74 -9.00
N HIS A 48 -3.65 17.41 -8.82
CA HIS A 48 -3.67 16.46 -9.94
C HIS A 48 -4.52 15.23 -9.56
N GLU A 49 -5.26 14.67 -10.51
CA GLU A 49 -6.18 13.55 -10.23
C GLU A 49 -5.43 12.27 -9.87
N THR A 50 -4.22 12.06 -10.41
CA THR A 50 -3.37 10.93 -9.99
C THR A 50 -3.00 11.04 -8.52
N GLY A 51 -2.59 12.25 -8.07
CA GLY A 51 -2.29 12.53 -6.68
C GLY A 51 -3.52 12.36 -5.78
N ALA A 52 -4.69 12.83 -6.23
CA ALA A 52 -5.97 12.64 -5.55
C ALA A 52 -6.29 11.15 -5.34
N ALA A 53 -6.07 10.32 -6.37
CA ALA A 53 -6.34 8.89 -6.30
C ALA A 53 -5.34 8.15 -5.38
N PHE A 54 -4.05 8.52 -5.37
CA PHE A 54 -3.08 8.01 -4.40
C PHE A 54 -3.38 8.47 -2.97
N ALA A 55 -3.78 9.73 -2.78
CA ALA A 55 -4.19 10.21 -1.46
C ALA A 55 -5.44 9.46 -0.95
N ALA A 56 -6.44 9.24 -1.80
CA ALA A 56 -7.62 8.44 -1.46
C ALA A 56 -7.26 7.00 -1.08
N LEU A 57 -6.35 6.37 -1.83
CA LEU A 57 -5.84 5.03 -1.52
C LEU A 57 -5.20 5.01 -0.12
N GLU A 58 -4.24 5.88 0.14
CA GLU A 58 -3.50 5.87 1.41
C GLU A 58 -4.37 6.31 2.59
N ALA A 59 -5.33 7.23 2.40
CA ALA A 59 -6.32 7.56 3.41
C ALA A 59 -7.21 6.34 3.77
N SER A 60 -7.63 5.57 2.75
CA SER A 60 -8.38 4.34 2.97
C SER A 60 -7.58 3.28 3.71
N LEU A 61 -6.31 3.09 3.35
CA LEU A 61 -5.45 2.09 3.99
C LEU A 61 -5.06 2.47 5.43
N ALA A 62 -4.87 3.75 5.70
CA ALA A 62 -4.53 4.26 7.02
C ALA A 62 -5.73 4.19 7.98
N SER A 63 -6.91 4.66 7.54
CA SER A 63 -8.13 4.66 8.35
C SER A 63 -8.82 3.30 8.43
N GLY A 64 -8.68 2.47 7.38
CA GLY A 64 -9.50 1.27 7.15
C GLY A 64 -10.91 1.58 6.62
N ARG A 65 -11.23 2.84 6.33
CA ARG A 65 -12.51 3.33 5.82
C ARG A 65 -12.46 3.56 4.30
N PRO A 66 -13.61 3.63 3.62
CA PRO A 66 -13.65 4.05 2.23
C PRO A 66 -13.17 5.49 2.04
N SER A 67 -12.64 5.78 0.85
CA SER A 67 -12.33 7.13 0.40
C SER A 67 -12.94 7.39 -0.98
N VAL A 68 -13.25 8.64 -1.27
CA VAL A 68 -13.87 9.06 -2.51
C VAL A 68 -12.84 9.79 -3.38
N VAL A 69 -12.87 9.52 -4.68
CA VAL A 69 -12.21 10.33 -5.71
C VAL A 69 -13.30 10.94 -6.57
N PHE A 70 -13.17 12.22 -6.91
CA PHE A 70 -14.04 12.83 -7.91
C PHE A 70 -13.22 13.43 -9.03
N ALA A 71 -13.70 13.31 -10.26
CA ALA A 71 -12.98 13.77 -11.45
C ALA A 71 -13.93 14.26 -12.55
N THR A 72 -13.51 15.30 -13.26
CA THR A 72 -14.21 15.76 -14.45
C THR A 72 -14.03 14.79 -15.63
N ALA A 73 -14.81 14.97 -16.67
CA ALA A 73 -14.76 14.18 -17.90
C ALA A 73 -13.38 14.22 -18.59
N GLY A 74 -13.13 13.28 -19.47
CA GLY A 74 -11.93 13.22 -20.30
C GLY A 74 -10.66 13.01 -19.47
N PRO A 75 -9.70 13.96 -19.50
CA PRO A 75 -8.41 13.81 -18.84
C PRO A 75 -8.53 13.64 -17.32
N GLY A 76 -9.56 14.22 -16.67
CA GLY A 76 -9.78 14.02 -15.26
C GLY A 76 -9.93 12.53 -14.91
N ILE A 77 -10.72 11.79 -15.68
CA ILE A 77 -10.90 10.35 -15.47
C ILE A 77 -9.61 9.59 -15.78
N THR A 78 -8.99 9.83 -16.94
CA THR A 78 -7.79 9.09 -17.35
C THR A 78 -6.62 9.29 -16.39
N ASN A 79 -6.45 10.50 -15.85
CA ASN A 79 -5.44 10.79 -14.85
C ASN A 79 -5.65 10.03 -13.53
N THR A 80 -6.89 9.66 -13.15
CA THR A 80 -7.13 8.86 -11.93
C THR A 80 -6.71 7.40 -12.08
N LEU A 81 -6.62 6.86 -13.29
CA LEU A 81 -6.49 5.42 -13.55
C LEU A 81 -5.26 4.81 -12.89
N THR A 82 -4.12 5.50 -12.93
CA THR A 82 -2.89 5.03 -12.27
C THR A 82 -3.12 4.79 -10.76
N GLY A 83 -3.72 5.76 -10.07
CA GLY A 83 -4.00 5.63 -8.64
C GLY A 83 -5.11 4.61 -8.32
N LEU A 84 -6.13 4.47 -9.18
CA LEU A 84 -7.18 3.46 -9.02
C LEU A 84 -6.64 2.03 -9.23
N HIS A 85 -5.75 1.83 -10.20
CA HIS A 85 -5.05 0.55 -10.36
C HIS A 85 -4.14 0.23 -9.18
N ALA A 86 -3.45 1.23 -8.63
CA ALA A 86 -2.73 1.05 -7.39
C ALA A 86 -3.69 0.66 -6.25
N ALA A 87 -4.84 1.33 -6.11
CA ALA A 87 -5.85 0.98 -5.10
C ALA A 87 -6.35 -0.46 -5.24
N LEU A 88 -6.56 -0.92 -6.48
CA LEU A 88 -6.93 -2.30 -6.78
C LEU A 88 -5.86 -3.28 -6.31
N GLN A 89 -4.60 -3.04 -6.67
CA GLN A 89 -3.48 -3.92 -6.35
C GLN A 89 -3.11 -3.89 -4.86
N GLU A 90 -3.24 -2.74 -4.21
CA GLU A 90 -2.87 -2.57 -2.81
C GLU A 90 -4.02 -2.85 -1.83
N GLY A 91 -5.22 -3.14 -2.33
CA GLY A 91 -6.38 -3.49 -1.52
C GLY A 91 -7.02 -2.30 -0.80
N GLY A 92 -7.03 -1.13 -1.43
CA GLY A 92 -7.74 0.06 -0.97
C GLY A 92 -9.26 -0.04 -1.18
N ARG A 93 -10.02 0.74 -0.43
CA ARG A 93 -11.46 0.95 -0.64
C ARG A 93 -11.67 2.35 -1.20
N VAL A 94 -11.78 2.44 -2.52
CA VAL A 94 -11.83 3.73 -3.24
C VAL A 94 -12.99 3.75 -4.23
N VAL A 95 -13.79 4.81 -4.21
CA VAL A 95 -14.87 5.04 -5.18
C VAL A 95 -14.56 6.28 -6.00
N LEU A 96 -14.50 6.12 -7.32
CA LEU A 96 -14.46 7.25 -8.25
C LEU A 96 -15.90 7.68 -8.59
N LEU A 97 -16.20 8.95 -8.36
CA LEU A 97 -17.36 9.65 -8.94
C LEU A 97 -16.88 10.48 -10.14
N ALA A 98 -17.23 10.07 -11.34
CA ALA A 98 -16.75 10.69 -12.58
C ALA A 98 -17.88 11.44 -13.30
N GLY A 99 -17.68 12.70 -13.58
CA GLY A 99 -18.53 13.43 -14.51
C GLY A 99 -18.31 12.94 -15.94
N THR A 100 -19.39 12.74 -16.70
CA THR A 100 -19.31 12.26 -18.08
C THR A 100 -20.26 13.03 -19.01
N THR A 101 -20.05 12.87 -20.32
CA THR A 101 -20.84 13.60 -21.33
C THR A 101 -22.31 13.16 -21.30
N SER A 102 -23.21 14.11 -21.20
CA SER A 102 -24.65 13.87 -21.25
C SER A 102 -25.09 13.27 -22.59
N ALA A 103 -26.11 12.41 -22.56
CA ALA A 103 -26.57 11.67 -23.75
C ALA A 103 -26.85 12.58 -24.96
N ALA A 104 -27.45 13.76 -24.76
CA ALA A 104 -27.75 14.70 -25.84
C ALA A 104 -26.52 15.33 -26.55
N GLN A 105 -25.34 15.28 -25.93
CA GLN A 105 -24.09 15.82 -26.47
C GLN A 105 -23.14 14.76 -27.03
N ARG A 106 -23.40 13.48 -26.81
CA ARG A 106 -22.52 12.37 -27.25
C ARG A 106 -22.49 12.30 -28.78
N GLY A 107 -21.30 12.10 -29.34
CA GLY A 107 -21.08 12.02 -30.78
C GLY A 107 -21.14 13.37 -31.50
N ARG A 108 -21.17 14.48 -30.79
CA ARG A 108 -21.24 15.83 -31.33
C ARG A 108 -19.94 16.62 -31.20
N GLY A 109 -18.86 15.98 -30.76
CA GLY A 109 -17.56 16.62 -30.50
C GLY A 109 -17.60 17.54 -29.28
N ALA A 110 -18.30 17.13 -28.23
CA ALA A 110 -18.33 17.85 -26.96
C ALA A 110 -16.91 17.98 -26.36
N PHE A 111 -16.62 19.12 -25.71
CA PHE A 111 -15.35 19.30 -25.03
C PHE A 111 -15.18 18.22 -23.94
N GLN A 112 -14.01 17.55 -23.91
CA GLN A 112 -13.73 16.42 -23.01
C GLN A 112 -14.76 15.28 -23.16
N GLU A 113 -15.23 15.02 -24.36
CA GLU A 113 -16.26 14.01 -24.58
C GLU A 113 -15.84 12.65 -24.01
N THR A 114 -16.65 12.16 -23.09
CA THR A 114 -16.45 10.86 -22.43
C THR A 114 -17.69 10.02 -22.60
N THR A 115 -17.50 8.85 -23.22
CA THR A 115 -18.54 7.85 -23.49
C THR A 115 -18.02 6.47 -23.08
N GLN A 116 -18.90 5.49 -23.04
CA GLN A 116 -18.50 4.08 -22.81
C GLN A 116 -17.51 3.59 -23.90
N ALA A 117 -17.63 4.09 -25.12
CA ALA A 117 -16.74 3.72 -26.22
C ALA A 117 -15.37 4.39 -26.14
N SER A 118 -15.26 5.61 -25.58
CA SER A 118 -13.98 6.31 -25.42
C SER A 118 -13.14 5.80 -24.26
N LEU A 119 -13.78 5.21 -23.24
CA LEU A 119 -13.12 4.60 -22.08
C LEU A 119 -13.68 3.19 -21.82
N PRO A 120 -13.43 2.25 -22.74
CA PRO A 120 -13.96 0.90 -22.63
C PRO A 120 -13.40 0.21 -21.38
N GLY A 121 -14.27 -0.44 -20.64
CA GLY A 121 -13.90 -1.20 -19.43
C GLY A 121 -13.86 -0.39 -18.14
N VAL A 122 -13.57 0.91 -18.16
CA VAL A 122 -13.42 1.70 -16.91
C VAL A 122 -14.68 1.67 -16.03
N PHE A 123 -15.87 1.68 -16.68
CA PHE A 123 -17.17 1.67 -16.00
C PHE A 123 -17.91 0.34 -16.17
N LEU A 124 -17.17 -0.77 -16.33
CA LEU A 124 -17.73 -2.12 -16.37
C LEU A 124 -17.41 -2.85 -15.07
N SER A 125 -18.43 -3.54 -14.53
CA SER A 125 -18.24 -4.35 -13.34
C SER A 125 -17.36 -5.57 -13.61
N GLY A 126 -16.38 -5.82 -12.73
CA GLY A 126 -15.51 -6.99 -12.78
C GLY A 126 -14.24 -6.84 -13.62
N ALA A 127 -14.11 -5.78 -14.44
CA ALA A 127 -12.87 -5.49 -15.19
C ALA A 127 -12.86 -4.04 -15.67
N PRO A 128 -11.78 -3.25 -15.39
CA PRO A 128 -10.61 -3.62 -14.57
C PRO A 128 -10.88 -3.55 -13.07
N PHE A 129 -11.98 -2.90 -12.64
CA PHE A 129 -12.30 -2.65 -11.23
C PHE A 129 -13.41 -3.60 -10.73
N HIS A 130 -13.57 -3.70 -9.42
CA HIS A 130 -14.53 -4.63 -8.80
C HIS A 130 -15.98 -4.30 -9.16
N TYR A 131 -16.31 -3.00 -9.27
CA TYR A 131 -17.61 -2.53 -9.68
C TYR A 131 -17.47 -1.31 -10.57
N GLY A 132 -18.20 -1.28 -11.67
CA GLY A 132 -18.31 -0.14 -12.55
C GLY A 132 -19.78 0.06 -12.94
N GLU A 133 -20.24 1.30 -12.98
CA GLU A 133 -21.59 1.65 -13.40
C GLU A 133 -21.60 2.96 -14.16
N TRP A 134 -22.38 2.99 -15.23
CA TRP A 134 -22.71 4.20 -15.95
C TRP A 134 -24.19 4.51 -15.70
N ILE A 135 -24.46 5.54 -14.90
CA ILE A 135 -25.82 5.93 -14.57
C ILE A 135 -26.50 6.54 -15.79
N GLU A 136 -27.58 5.95 -16.25
CA GLU A 136 -28.39 6.44 -17.38
C GLU A 136 -29.71 7.09 -16.91
N ASP A 137 -30.15 6.75 -15.69
CA ASP A 137 -31.36 7.27 -15.07
C ASP A 137 -31.20 7.41 -13.55
N ALA A 138 -31.86 8.43 -12.97
CA ALA A 138 -31.76 8.72 -11.54
C ALA A 138 -32.28 7.56 -10.64
N SER A 139 -33.19 6.72 -11.15
CA SER A 139 -33.70 5.56 -10.41
C SER A 139 -32.63 4.48 -10.14
N GLN A 140 -31.55 4.45 -10.94
CA GLN A 140 -30.44 3.50 -10.75
C GLN A 140 -29.63 3.78 -9.49
N VAL A 141 -29.68 4.99 -8.91
CA VAL A 141 -28.88 5.38 -7.73
C VAL A 141 -29.10 4.43 -6.56
N THR A 142 -30.34 3.94 -6.35
CA THR A 142 -30.64 2.97 -5.29
C THR A 142 -29.91 1.64 -5.49
N THR A 143 -29.84 1.17 -6.73
CA THR A 143 -29.08 -0.05 -7.08
C THR A 143 -27.58 0.15 -6.90
N VAL A 144 -27.05 1.30 -7.35
CA VAL A 144 -25.64 1.68 -7.18
C VAL A 144 -25.29 1.71 -5.69
N ALA A 145 -26.09 2.39 -4.87
CA ALA A 145 -25.89 2.48 -3.42
C ALA A 145 -25.81 1.10 -2.76
N ARG A 146 -26.72 0.19 -3.11
CA ARG A 146 -26.70 -1.19 -2.60
C ARG A 146 -25.47 -1.96 -3.04
N ARG A 147 -25.04 -1.82 -4.30
CA ARG A 147 -23.82 -2.45 -4.83
C ARG A 147 -22.58 -1.93 -4.13
N LEU A 148 -22.51 -0.61 -3.88
CA LEU A 148 -21.41 -0.01 -3.11
C LEU A 148 -21.38 -0.55 -1.68
N ALA A 149 -22.54 -0.63 -0.99
CA ALA A 149 -22.65 -1.15 0.37
C ALA A 149 -22.14 -2.61 0.45
N LEU A 150 -22.59 -3.48 -0.46
CA LEU A 150 -22.15 -4.87 -0.52
C LEU A 150 -20.64 -4.99 -0.85
N GLY A 151 -20.16 -4.15 -1.77
CA GLY A 151 -18.74 -4.12 -2.14
C GLY A 151 -17.84 -3.68 -1.00
N MET A 152 -18.22 -2.63 -0.27
CA MET A 152 -17.45 -2.12 0.87
C MET A 152 -17.34 -3.10 2.04
N ALA A 153 -18.31 -4.00 2.18
CA ALA A 153 -18.30 -4.99 3.25
C ALA A 153 -17.50 -6.25 2.93
N ARG A 154 -17.12 -6.46 1.68
CA ARG A 154 -16.31 -7.64 1.32
C ARG A 154 -14.95 -7.60 2.03
N PRO A 155 -14.37 -8.76 2.37
CA PRO A 155 -12.99 -8.81 2.83
C PRO A 155 -12.03 -8.36 1.70
N GLY A 156 -10.91 -7.73 2.06
CA GLY A 156 -9.96 -7.17 1.11
C GLY A 156 -10.33 -5.75 0.65
N GLY A 157 -9.83 -5.37 -0.51
CA GLY A 157 -10.08 -4.06 -1.11
C GLY A 157 -11.36 -4.02 -1.95
N PHE A 158 -11.82 -2.82 -2.25
CA PHE A 158 -12.92 -2.59 -3.17
C PHE A 158 -12.72 -1.28 -3.94
N VAL A 159 -12.57 -1.37 -5.24
CA VAL A 159 -12.47 -0.20 -6.13
C VAL A 159 -13.70 -0.18 -7.01
N ALA A 160 -14.40 0.97 -7.02
CA ALA A 160 -15.58 1.20 -7.83
C ALA A 160 -15.46 2.49 -8.64
N THR A 161 -16.07 2.50 -9.83
CA THR A 161 -16.08 3.64 -10.74
C THR A 161 -17.52 3.93 -11.17
N ILE A 162 -18.02 5.10 -10.83
CA ILE A 162 -19.39 5.52 -11.10
C ILE A 162 -19.36 6.71 -12.07
N ALA A 163 -19.83 6.48 -13.29
CA ALA A 163 -20.02 7.53 -14.30
C ALA A 163 -21.38 8.20 -14.11
N VAL A 164 -21.36 9.51 -13.91
CA VAL A 164 -22.57 10.32 -13.75
C VAL A 164 -22.62 11.38 -14.84
N PRO A 165 -23.42 11.19 -15.90
CA PRO A 165 -23.61 12.20 -16.94
C PRO A 165 -24.02 13.55 -16.36
N VAL A 166 -23.44 14.65 -16.86
CA VAL A 166 -23.63 15.99 -16.30
C VAL A 166 -25.12 16.34 -16.12
N ALA A 167 -25.96 15.99 -17.09
CA ALA A 167 -27.41 16.27 -17.01
C ALA A 167 -28.11 15.51 -15.87
N LEU A 168 -27.57 14.38 -15.43
CA LEU A 168 -28.17 13.59 -14.35
C LEU A 168 -27.67 14.00 -12.97
N GLN A 169 -26.54 14.72 -12.84
CA GLN A 169 -25.98 15.09 -11.56
C GLN A 169 -26.95 15.88 -10.65
N SER A 170 -27.79 16.72 -11.27
CA SER A 170 -28.83 17.51 -10.58
C SER A 170 -30.23 16.91 -10.68
N ALA A 171 -30.41 15.77 -11.36
CA ALA A 171 -31.70 15.09 -11.44
C ALA A 171 -32.13 14.58 -10.07
N LEU A 172 -33.44 14.65 -9.78
CA LEU A 172 -33.99 14.28 -8.48
C LEU A 172 -34.17 12.78 -8.36
N VAL A 173 -33.75 12.23 -7.24
CA VAL A 173 -33.98 10.82 -6.87
C VAL A 173 -35.38 10.71 -6.20
N GLY A 174 -36.20 9.81 -6.72
CA GLY A 174 -37.61 9.72 -6.34
C GLY A 174 -37.90 9.17 -4.93
N ALA A 175 -36.93 8.49 -4.30
CA ALA A 175 -37.10 7.95 -2.95
C ALA A 175 -35.78 7.98 -2.18
N PRO A 176 -35.79 8.09 -0.84
CA PRO A 176 -34.62 7.94 0.00
C PRO A 176 -33.99 6.55 -0.20
N VAL A 177 -32.65 6.50 -0.22
CA VAL A 177 -31.92 5.23 -0.28
C VAL A 177 -31.74 4.69 1.14
N ASP A 178 -32.37 3.56 1.44
CA ASP A 178 -32.17 2.86 2.70
C ASP A 178 -31.07 1.81 2.52
N LEU A 179 -29.93 2.03 3.22
CA LEU A 179 -28.76 1.15 3.19
C LEU A 179 -28.78 0.06 4.26
N GLN A 180 -29.93 -0.20 4.93
CA GLN A 180 -30.03 -1.25 5.96
C GLN A 180 -29.75 -2.65 5.38
N ALA A 181 -28.53 -2.88 4.94
CA ALA A 181 -28.01 -4.18 4.57
C ALA A 181 -27.17 -4.70 5.74
N ARG A 182 -27.66 -5.69 6.47
CA ARG A 182 -26.81 -6.48 7.36
C ARG A 182 -25.91 -7.35 6.50
N LEU A 183 -24.62 -7.01 6.51
CA LEU A 183 -23.63 -7.74 5.72
C LEU A 183 -23.12 -8.93 6.52
N ALA A 184 -23.06 -10.09 5.87
CA ALA A 184 -22.60 -11.31 6.49
C ALA A 184 -21.12 -11.21 6.91
N VAL A 185 -20.79 -11.86 8.01
CA VAL A 185 -19.43 -12.02 8.50
C VAL A 185 -18.58 -12.73 7.42
N PRO A 186 -17.29 -12.38 7.26
CA PRO A 186 -16.38 -13.11 6.37
C PRO A 186 -16.39 -14.61 6.63
N SER A 187 -16.27 -15.41 5.58
CA SER A 187 -16.22 -16.86 5.69
C SER A 187 -15.01 -17.32 6.50
N ILE A 188 -15.23 -18.24 7.43
CA ILE A 188 -14.19 -18.91 8.23
C ILE A 188 -14.11 -20.37 7.78
N ALA A 189 -12.90 -20.95 7.77
CA ALA A 189 -12.69 -22.34 7.45
C ALA A 189 -13.53 -23.28 8.34
N GLN A 190 -13.92 -24.43 7.80
CA GLN A 190 -14.73 -25.42 8.51
C GLN A 190 -13.99 -25.96 9.76
N PRO A 191 -14.70 -26.37 10.83
CA PRO A 191 -14.09 -26.88 12.05
C PRO A 191 -13.12 -28.04 11.85
N GLU A 192 -13.43 -28.96 10.93
CA GLU A 192 -12.54 -30.06 10.54
C GLU A 192 -11.21 -29.55 10.01
N THR A 193 -11.25 -28.59 9.08
CA THR A 193 -10.04 -27.96 8.51
C THR A 193 -9.21 -27.28 9.58
N LEU A 194 -9.86 -26.57 10.52
CA LEU A 194 -9.18 -25.93 11.66
C LEU A 194 -8.46 -26.94 12.55
N ARG A 195 -9.14 -28.04 12.88
CA ARG A 195 -8.60 -29.14 13.70
C ARG A 195 -7.43 -29.84 13.03
N GLU A 196 -7.56 -30.14 11.72
CA GLU A 196 -6.48 -30.76 10.95
C GLU A 196 -5.27 -29.83 10.81
N CYS A 197 -5.52 -28.56 10.58
CA CYS A 197 -4.47 -27.55 10.52
C CYS A 197 -3.75 -27.43 11.86
N ALA A 198 -4.46 -27.31 12.98
CA ALA A 198 -3.85 -27.28 14.32
C ALA A 198 -2.95 -28.49 14.57
N LYS A 199 -3.40 -29.70 14.20
CA LYS A 199 -2.59 -30.92 14.29
C LYS A 199 -1.34 -30.86 13.40
N ALA A 200 -1.45 -30.31 12.20
CA ALA A 200 -0.30 -30.16 11.30
C ALA A 200 0.72 -29.16 11.87
N LEU A 201 0.25 -28.01 12.37
CA LEU A 201 1.10 -26.97 12.97
C LEU A 201 1.77 -27.40 14.27
N ALA A 202 1.17 -28.34 15.02
CA ALA A 202 1.74 -28.89 16.24
C ALA A 202 2.82 -29.98 15.99
N ARG A 203 2.99 -30.41 14.74
CA ARG A 203 3.94 -31.47 14.37
C ARG A 203 5.25 -30.90 13.83
N GLY A 204 6.22 -30.69 14.69
CA GLY A 204 7.56 -30.27 14.30
C GLY A 204 7.76 -28.76 14.29
N SER A 205 8.80 -28.31 13.59
CA SER A 205 9.16 -26.90 13.51
C SER A 205 8.22 -26.13 12.60
N LEU A 206 7.71 -25.00 13.05
CA LEU A 206 6.81 -24.12 12.32
C LEU A 206 7.51 -22.81 11.95
N VAL A 207 7.31 -22.36 10.72
CA VAL A 207 7.61 -21.00 10.26
C VAL A 207 6.31 -20.34 9.78
N ILE A 208 6.06 -19.13 10.23
CA ILE A 208 4.91 -18.32 9.83
C ILE A 208 5.41 -17.21 8.91
N TRP A 209 4.78 -17.05 7.75
CA TRP A 209 5.10 -16.00 6.78
C TRP A 209 3.93 -15.04 6.66
N VAL A 210 4.05 -13.86 7.25
CA VAL A 210 2.95 -12.89 7.32
C VAL A 210 3.01 -11.88 6.18
N GLY A 211 1.85 -11.63 5.58
CA GLY A 211 1.63 -10.58 4.59
C GLY A 211 0.56 -9.59 5.04
N PHE A 212 0.33 -8.56 4.25
CA PHE A 212 -0.57 -7.44 4.57
C PHE A 212 -2.00 -7.85 4.92
N GLY A 213 -2.51 -8.96 4.39
CA GLY A 213 -3.83 -9.48 4.70
C GLY A 213 -4.01 -9.85 6.18
N ALA A 214 -2.92 -10.18 6.89
CA ALA A 214 -2.95 -10.51 8.30
C ALA A 214 -2.96 -9.30 9.26
N ARG A 215 -2.95 -8.05 8.76
CA ARG A 215 -2.87 -6.81 9.57
C ARG A 215 -3.96 -6.64 10.62
N GLY A 216 -5.11 -7.31 10.47
CA GLY A 216 -6.21 -7.33 11.43
C GLY A 216 -6.11 -8.43 12.49
N ALA A 217 -5.11 -9.30 12.38
CA ALA A 217 -4.92 -10.49 13.21
C ALA A 217 -3.55 -10.50 13.92
N ALA A 218 -2.93 -9.33 14.11
CA ALA A 218 -1.57 -9.22 14.69
C ALA A 218 -1.45 -9.87 16.06
N ALA A 219 -2.46 -9.73 16.92
CA ALA A 219 -2.49 -10.35 18.23
C ALA A 219 -2.54 -11.89 18.13
N GLU A 220 -3.39 -12.42 17.27
CA GLU A 220 -3.54 -13.86 17.05
C GLU A 220 -2.30 -14.48 16.38
N VAL A 221 -1.63 -13.74 15.47
CA VAL A 221 -0.33 -14.15 14.90
C VAL A 221 0.73 -14.26 15.99
N ARG A 222 0.80 -13.25 16.86
CA ARG A 222 1.74 -13.23 17.97
C ARG A 222 1.47 -14.36 18.94
N GLU A 223 0.23 -14.56 19.34
CA GLU A 223 -0.16 -15.66 20.24
C GLU A 223 0.20 -17.04 19.66
N LEU A 224 -0.08 -17.26 18.36
CA LEU A 224 0.29 -18.51 17.69
C LEU A 224 1.81 -18.72 17.69
N ALA A 225 2.58 -17.68 17.34
CA ALA A 225 4.04 -17.76 17.34
C ALA A 225 4.62 -18.05 18.74
N GLU A 226 4.15 -17.35 19.76
CA GLU A 226 4.61 -17.54 21.15
C GLU A 226 4.24 -18.93 21.70
N ARG A 227 3.03 -19.42 21.42
CA ARG A 227 2.57 -20.75 21.87
C ARG A 227 3.29 -21.89 21.18
N THR A 228 3.62 -21.74 19.89
CA THR A 228 4.26 -22.81 19.11
C THR A 228 5.78 -22.69 19.04
N GLY A 229 6.35 -21.55 19.48
CA GLY A 229 7.76 -21.23 19.28
C GLY A 229 8.09 -21.00 17.79
N ALA A 230 7.12 -20.68 16.96
CA ALA A 230 7.30 -20.51 15.53
C ALA A 230 8.14 -19.28 15.21
N ILE A 231 9.09 -19.43 14.29
CA ILE A 231 9.80 -18.31 13.69
C ILE A 231 8.86 -17.56 12.74
N VAL A 232 8.92 -16.22 12.77
CA VAL A 232 8.08 -15.37 11.94
C VAL A 232 8.93 -14.63 10.92
N LEU A 233 8.50 -14.73 9.65
CA LEU A 233 8.97 -13.94 8.53
C LEU A 233 7.87 -12.97 8.10
N SER A 234 8.24 -11.79 7.61
CA SER A 234 7.28 -10.87 7.01
C SER A 234 7.60 -10.58 5.54
N THR A 235 6.56 -10.25 4.77
CA THR A 235 6.75 -9.55 3.50
C THR A 235 6.98 -8.06 3.75
N PRO A 236 7.47 -7.26 2.78
CA PRO A 236 7.63 -5.80 2.99
C PRO A 236 6.34 -5.13 3.48
N ARG A 237 5.18 -5.49 2.93
CA ARG A 237 3.88 -4.96 3.39
C ARG A 237 3.39 -5.58 4.70
N GLY A 238 3.98 -6.66 5.13
CA GLY A 238 3.69 -7.33 6.39
C GLY A 238 4.41 -6.75 7.60
N LYS A 239 5.31 -5.79 7.39
CA LYS A 239 6.10 -5.18 8.48
C LYS A 239 5.20 -4.65 9.59
N GLY A 240 5.60 -4.91 10.84
CA GLY A 240 4.89 -4.53 12.06
C GLY A 240 3.65 -5.37 12.40
N ILE A 241 3.20 -6.32 11.55
CA ILE A 241 2.13 -7.27 11.92
C ILE A 241 2.58 -8.17 13.07
N PHE A 242 3.81 -8.61 13.01
CA PHE A 242 4.53 -9.19 14.13
C PHE A 242 5.61 -8.20 14.56
N PRO A 243 5.79 -7.93 15.87
CA PRO A 243 6.81 -6.98 16.32
C PRO A 243 8.20 -7.39 15.84
N GLU A 244 8.87 -6.49 15.11
CA GLU A 244 10.13 -6.85 14.43
C GLU A 244 11.35 -6.86 15.35
N ASP A 245 11.19 -6.43 16.59
CA ASP A 245 12.15 -6.59 17.69
C ASP A 245 11.89 -7.84 18.56
N HIS A 246 10.87 -8.64 18.23
CA HIS A 246 10.55 -9.85 18.98
C HIS A 246 11.59 -10.96 18.72
N PRO A 247 11.99 -11.76 19.74
CA PRO A 247 13.00 -12.81 19.57
C PRO A 247 12.68 -13.90 18.55
N LEU A 248 11.41 -14.07 18.16
CA LEU A 248 10.98 -15.02 17.13
C LEU A 248 10.93 -14.40 15.73
N PHE A 249 11.21 -13.11 15.57
CA PHE A 249 11.23 -12.47 14.26
C PHE A 249 12.58 -12.72 13.56
N ALA A 250 12.56 -13.34 12.39
CA ALA A 250 13.78 -13.67 11.66
C ALA A 250 14.03 -12.82 10.42
N GLY A 251 13.13 -11.90 10.09
CA GLY A 251 13.39 -10.91 9.03
C GLY A 251 12.29 -10.76 8.00
N VAL A 252 12.54 -9.84 7.09
CA VAL A 252 11.69 -9.51 5.95
C VAL A 252 12.19 -10.27 4.73
N THR A 253 11.27 -10.76 3.91
CA THR A 253 11.57 -11.39 2.61
C THR A 253 11.43 -10.40 1.47
N GLY A 254 11.85 -10.77 0.26
CA GLY A 254 11.65 -9.95 -0.93
C GLY A 254 12.55 -8.72 -1.02
N MET A 255 12.01 -7.63 -1.56
CA MET A 255 12.76 -6.41 -1.84
C MET A 255 13.25 -5.72 -0.57
N GLY A 256 14.56 -5.52 -0.47
CA GLY A 256 15.18 -5.01 0.76
C GLY A 256 15.16 -5.98 1.94
N GLY A 257 14.82 -7.26 1.71
CA GLY A 257 14.75 -8.28 2.75
C GLY A 257 16.10 -8.67 3.34
N HIS A 258 16.07 -9.55 4.35
CA HIS A 258 17.23 -9.99 5.11
C HIS A 258 17.63 -11.42 4.75
N SER A 259 18.93 -11.72 4.70
CA SER A 259 19.46 -13.10 4.50
C SER A 259 19.00 -14.04 5.62
N THR A 260 18.79 -13.52 6.82
CA THR A 260 18.32 -14.23 8.00
C THR A 260 16.98 -14.94 7.78
N ALA A 261 16.14 -14.47 6.86
CA ALA A 261 14.89 -15.15 6.49
C ALA A 261 15.17 -16.54 5.88
N ARG A 262 16.13 -16.65 4.94
CA ARG A 262 16.56 -17.93 4.37
C ARG A 262 17.29 -18.80 5.42
N GLU A 263 18.16 -18.19 6.19
CA GLU A 263 18.91 -18.87 7.25
C GLU A 263 17.95 -19.48 8.28
N ALA A 264 16.86 -18.77 8.61
CA ALA A 264 15.83 -19.27 9.51
C ALA A 264 15.11 -20.51 8.96
N VAL A 265 14.73 -20.51 7.69
CA VAL A 265 14.12 -21.69 7.05
C VAL A 265 15.11 -22.86 7.00
N ALA A 266 16.35 -22.60 6.55
CA ALA A 266 17.38 -23.63 6.44
C ALA A 266 17.74 -24.27 7.81
N ARG A 267 17.80 -23.46 8.87
CA ARG A 267 18.11 -23.90 10.24
C ARG A 267 16.96 -24.66 10.88
N ASN A 268 15.74 -24.14 10.77
CA ASN A 268 14.56 -24.72 11.42
C ASN A 268 13.99 -25.93 10.68
N LYS A 269 14.29 -26.06 9.38
CA LYS A 269 13.82 -27.15 8.51
C LYS A 269 12.34 -27.47 8.72
N PRO A 270 11.45 -26.46 8.55
CA PRO A 270 10.03 -26.66 8.80
C PRO A 270 9.46 -27.73 7.85
N THR A 271 8.50 -28.48 8.32
CA THR A 271 7.77 -29.43 7.46
C THR A 271 6.86 -28.68 6.50
N HIS A 272 6.11 -27.69 7.01
CA HIS A 272 5.27 -26.77 6.27
C HIS A 272 5.58 -25.33 6.71
N MET A 273 5.23 -24.38 5.86
CA MET A 273 5.19 -22.96 6.20
C MET A 273 3.75 -22.46 6.18
N LEU A 274 3.34 -21.78 7.25
CA LEU A 274 2.02 -21.14 7.32
C LEU A 274 2.11 -19.73 6.71
N VAL A 275 1.49 -19.54 5.56
CA VAL A 275 1.40 -18.25 4.86
C VAL A 275 0.07 -17.59 5.19
N LEU A 276 0.11 -16.37 5.70
CA LEU A 276 -1.05 -15.62 6.16
C LEU A 276 -1.21 -14.32 5.38
N GLY A 277 -2.21 -14.24 4.51
CA GLY A 277 -2.62 -13.01 3.85
C GLY A 277 -1.57 -12.37 2.94
N SER A 278 -0.94 -13.17 2.09
CA SER A 278 0.06 -12.70 1.13
C SER A 278 -0.09 -13.39 -0.22
N ARG A 279 -0.04 -12.60 -1.29
CA ARG A 279 0.05 -13.13 -2.65
C ARG A 279 1.41 -13.71 -3.00
N LEU A 280 2.43 -13.50 -2.16
CA LEU A 280 3.83 -13.89 -2.38
C LEU A 280 4.37 -13.50 -3.76
N GLY A 281 3.92 -12.35 -4.30
CA GLY A 281 4.38 -11.85 -5.58
C GLY A 281 5.88 -11.50 -5.58
N GLU A 282 6.39 -11.06 -6.73
CA GLU A 282 7.82 -10.86 -6.98
C GLU A 282 8.53 -10.08 -5.84
N PHE A 283 8.11 -8.86 -5.55
CA PHE A 283 8.77 -8.04 -4.51
C PHE A 283 8.51 -8.51 -3.07
N SER A 284 7.63 -9.48 -2.88
CA SER A 284 7.41 -10.11 -1.57
C SER A 284 8.25 -11.37 -1.35
N SER A 285 8.62 -12.08 -2.41
CA SER A 285 9.28 -13.39 -2.30
C SER A 285 10.43 -13.61 -3.28
N PHE A 286 10.48 -12.87 -4.39
CA PHE A 286 11.29 -13.17 -5.60
C PHE A 286 11.12 -14.63 -6.07
N TRP A 287 10.01 -15.27 -5.70
CA TRP A 287 9.73 -16.69 -5.96
C TRP A 287 10.89 -17.61 -5.53
N ASP A 288 11.51 -17.25 -4.41
CA ASP A 288 12.68 -17.91 -3.85
C ASP A 288 12.33 -19.31 -3.32
N LYS A 289 12.85 -20.33 -4.02
CA LYS A 289 12.59 -21.73 -3.68
C LYS A 289 13.24 -22.17 -2.37
N ASP A 290 14.29 -21.47 -1.92
CA ASP A 290 14.97 -21.75 -0.66
C ASP A 290 14.10 -21.40 0.57
N LEU A 291 13.04 -20.65 0.37
CA LEU A 291 12.03 -20.36 1.41
C LEU A 291 10.95 -21.43 1.51
N ILE A 292 10.91 -22.41 0.60
CA ILE A 292 9.80 -23.37 0.51
C ILE A 292 10.17 -24.69 1.19
N PRO A 293 9.43 -25.10 2.23
CA PRO A 293 9.64 -26.39 2.88
C PRO A 293 9.31 -27.59 1.98
N PRO A 294 9.85 -28.79 2.30
CA PRO A 294 9.64 -29.99 1.46
C PRO A 294 8.17 -30.39 1.26
N GLN A 295 7.31 -30.19 2.26
CA GLN A 295 5.87 -30.50 2.14
C GLN A 295 5.02 -29.31 1.71
N GLY A 296 5.66 -28.17 1.40
CA GLY A 296 5.02 -27.01 0.82
C GLY A 296 4.40 -26.04 1.83
N LEU A 297 3.33 -25.40 1.40
CA LEU A 297 2.70 -24.27 2.09
C LEU A 297 1.32 -24.63 2.62
N ILE A 298 0.99 -24.18 3.82
CA ILE A 298 -0.38 -23.99 4.30
C ILE A 298 -0.70 -22.51 4.04
N HIS A 299 -1.50 -22.24 3.01
CA HIS A 299 -1.72 -20.87 2.53
C HIS A 299 -3.15 -20.42 2.84
N VAL A 300 -3.28 -19.39 3.67
CA VAL A 300 -4.57 -18.85 4.13
C VAL A 300 -4.77 -17.44 3.59
N ASP A 301 -5.81 -17.24 2.82
CA ASP A 301 -6.21 -15.92 2.31
C ASP A 301 -7.74 -15.86 2.11
N VAL A 302 -8.30 -14.67 2.06
CA VAL A 302 -9.71 -14.42 1.73
C VAL A 302 -9.96 -14.56 0.22
N ASP A 303 -8.94 -14.35 -0.59
CA ASP A 303 -8.98 -14.44 -2.05
C ASP A 303 -8.45 -15.80 -2.52
N SER A 304 -9.34 -16.66 -3.00
CA SER A 304 -8.98 -17.98 -3.51
C SER A 304 -8.04 -17.93 -4.72
N ALA A 305 -8.04 -16.84 -5.48
CA ALA A 305 -7.21 -16.72 -6.69
C ALA A 305 -5.71 -16.58 -6.38
N VAL A 306 -5.35 -16.23 -5.14
CA VAL A 306 -3.94 -16.05 -4.75
C VAL A 306 -3.32 -17.29 -4.12
N LEU A 307 -4.15 -18.26 -3.69
CA LEU A 307 -3.69 -19.44 -2.96
C LEU A 307 -2.79 -20.31 -3.85
N GLY A 308 -1.50 -20.39 -3.52
CA GLY A 308 -0.50 -21.17 -4.27
C GLY A 308 -0.04 -20.56 -5.59
N ALA A 309 -0.66 -19.50 -6.08
CA ALA A 309 -0.40 -18.96 -7.42
C ALA A 309 1.07 -18.53 -7.66
N ALA A 310 1.76 -18.03 -6.62
CA ALA A 310 3.15 -17.59 -6.72
C ALA A 310 4.16 -18.75 -6.88
N PHE A 311 3.80 -19.95 -6.43
CA PHE A 311 4.65 -21.13 -6.45
C PHE A 311 3.91 -22.33 -7.07
N PRO A 312 3.65 -22.34 -8.39
CA PRO A 312 2.74 -23.28 -9.04
C PRO A 312 3.21 -24.74 -8.98
N SER A 313 4.49 -24.98 -8.76
CA SER A 313 5.06 -26.33 -8.63
C SER A 313 5.22 -26.82 -7.19
N THR A 314 4.75 -26.03 -6.20
CA THR A 314 4.87 -26.36 -4.78
C THR A 314 3.56 -26.98 -4.27
N PRO A 315 3.59 -28.04 -3.47
CA PRO A 315 2.41 -28.51 -2.77
C PRO A 315 1.80 -27.40 -1.89
N VAL A 316 0.50 -27.18 -2.01
CA VAL A 316 -0.19 -26.15 -1.24
C VAL A 316 -1.46 -26.71 -0.63
N TRP A 317 -1.58 -26.60 0.68
CA TRP A 317 -2.87 -26.71 1.35
C TRP A 317 -3.54 -25.35 1.35
N ALA A 318 -4.41 -25.13 0.37
CA ALA A 318 -5.11 -23.88 0.13
C ALA A 318 -6.33 -23.75 1.06
N ILE A 319 -6.36 -22.71 1.89
CA ILE A 319 -7.45 -22.45 2.85
C ILE A 319 -8.02 -21.08 2.59
N GLN A 320 -9.20 -20.99 1.99
CA GLN A 320 -9.92 -19.75 1.83
C GLN A 320 -10.63 -19.39 3.14
N SER A 321 -10.13 -18.37 3.84
CA SER A 321 -10.67 -17.96 5.14
C SER A 321 -10.31 -16.53 5.51
N GLU A 322 -11.15 -15.89 6.34
CA GLU A 322 -10.75 -14.71 7.07
C GLU A 322 -9.70 -15.09 8.12
N ILE A 323 -8.57 -14.37 8.14
CA ILE A 323 -7.37 -14.80 8.86
C ILE A 323 -7.55 -14.75 10.38
N LYS A 324 -8.20 -13.72 10.91
CA LYS A 324 -8.39 -13.58 12.37
C LYS A 324 -9.28 -14.69 12.92
N GLY A 325 -10.39 -14.98 12.24
CA GLY A 325 -11.29 -16.07 12.59
C GLY A 325 -10.61 -17.43 12.45
N PHE A 326 -9.84 -17.63 11.37
CA PHE A 326 -9.04 -18.84 11.16
C PHE A 326 -8.05 -19.05 12.32
N LEU A 327 -7.26 -18.04 12.68
CA LEU A 327 -6.27 -18.14 13.75
C LEU A 327 -6.92 -18.40 15.12
N ARG A 328 -8.05 -17.75 15.43
CA ARG A 328 -8.80 -18.02 16.65
C ARG A 328 -9.30 -19.47 16.73
N GLY A 329 -9.79 -19.99 15.60
CA GLY A 329 -10.20 -21.39 15.52
C GLY A 329 -9.03 -22.35 15.74
N VAL A 330 -7.91 -22.12 15.06
CA VAL A 330 -6.69 -22.92 15.23
C VAL A 330 -6.16 -22.87 16.67
N LEU A 331 -6.10 -21.67 17.25
CA LEU A 331 -5.65 -21.49 18.66
C LEU A 331 -6.52 -22.25 19.64
N GLY A 332 -7.85 -22.23 19.45
CA GLY A 332 -8.78 -23.03 20.28
C GLY A 332 -8.56 -24.55 20.14
N GLU A 333 -8.27 -25.05 18.95
CA GLU A 333 -7.96 -26.48 18.75
C GLU A 333 -6.58 -26.86 19.35
N LEU A 334 -5.63 -25.91 19.45
CA LEU A 334 -4.34 -26.14 20.11
C LEU A 334 -4.45 -26.26 21.63
N ASP A 335 -5.53 -25.82 22.26
CA ASP A 335 -5.73 -25.98 23.72
C ASP A 335 -5.78 -27.46 24.16
N GLY A 336 -6.13 -28.35 23.25
CA GLY A 336 -6.14 -29.81 23.49
C GLY A 336 -4.83 -30.53 23.13
N VAL A 337 -3.81 -29.81 22.61
CA VAL A 337 -2.52 -30.40 22.22
C VAL A 337 -1.51 -30.29 23.37
N ASP A 338 -0.80 -31.39 23.65
CA ASP A 338 0.25 -31.38 24.67
C ASP A 338 1.34 -30.34 24.32
N ALA A 339 1.50 -29.32 25.15
CA ALA A 339 2.50 -28.26 24.98
C ALA A 339 3.95 -28.79 24.88
N ARG A 340 4.22 -30.02 25.39
CA ARG A 340 5.51 -30.70 25.21
C ARG A 340 5.79 -31.14 23.78
N ALA A 341 4.77 -31.23 22.93
CA ALA A 341 4.92 -31.51 21.52
C ALA A 341 5.42 -30.29 20.74
N LEU A 342 5.24 -29.08 21.27
CA LEU A 342 5.66 -27.82 20.71
C LEU A 342 7.09 -27.51 21.21
N GLN A 343 8.07 -27.74 20.34
CA GLN A 343 9.46 -27.39 20.67
C GLN A 343 9.70 -25.91 20.41
N PRO A 344 9.92 -25.08 21.45
CA PRO A 344 10.23 -23.67 21.23
C PRO A 344 11.56 -23.56 20.48
N THR A 345 11.54 -22.84 19.40
CA THR A 345 12.75 -22.50 18.64
C THR A 345 13.62 -21.55 19.49
N ALA A 346 14.93 -21.71 19.43
CA ALA A 346 15.84 -20.75 20.07
C ALA A 346 15.59 -19.34 19.50
N ALA A 347 15.69 -18.33 20.37
CA ALA A 347 15.57 -16.94 19.98
C ALA A 347 16.43 -16.63 18.76
N TRP A 348 15.86 -15.89 17.81
CA TRP A 348 16.58 -15.39 16.66
C TRP A 348 17.20 -14.03 17.02
N GLY A 349 18.38 -13.73 16.52
CA GLY A 349 18.98 -12.40 16.69
C GLY A 349 18.28 -11.36 15.83
N SER A 350 18.47 -10.07 16.14
CA SER A 350 17.93 -8.99 15.28
C SER A 350 18.39 -9.14 13.85
N PRO A 351 17.48 -9.15 12.85
CA PRO A 351 17.83 -9.21 11.44
C PRO A 351 18.33 -7.85 10.89
N PHE A 352 18.09 -6.77 11.64
CA PHE A 352 18.42 -5.42 11.20
C PHE A 352 19.92 -5.13 11.38
N PRO A 353 20.58 -4.56 10.35
CA PRO A 353 21.99 -4.22 10.45
C PRO A 353 22.21 -3.09 11.47
N ALA A 354 23.31 -3.18 12.20
CA ALA A 354 23.72 -2.08 13.07
C ALA A 354 24.05 -0.85 12.21
N ALA A 355 23.67 0.34 12.71
CA ALA A 355 24.07 1.57 12.05
C ALA A 355 25.59 1.74 12.09
N PRO A 356 26.22 2.15 10.98
CA PRO A 356 27.63 2.52 11.01
C PRO A 356 27.85 3.80 11.84
N GLU A 357 29.05 4.00 12.33
CA GLU A 357 29.39 5.26 13.02
C GLU A 357 29.28 6.45 12.05
N PRO A 358 28.68 7.58 12.48
CA PRO A 358 28.62 8.79 11.67
C PRO A 358 30.02 9.31 11.29
N ARG A 359 30.16 9.87 10.09
CA ARG A 359 31.39 10.48 9.61
C ARG A 359 31.28 12.01 9.60
N ALA A 360 32.39 12.69 9.87
CA ALA A 360 32.43 14.15 9.94
C ALA A 360 32.41 14.85 8.56
N THR A 361 32.73 14.13 7.48
CA THR A 361 32.85 14.70 6.13
C THR A 361 32.21 13.82 5.08
N GLY A 362 31.80 14.43 3.96
CA GLY A 362 31.16 13.75 2.83
C GLY A 362 29.63 13.77 2.94
N LEU A 363 28.98 13.38 1.84
CA LEU A 363 27.53 13.31 1.73
C LEU A 363 26.95 12.24 2.67
N VAL A 364 25.65 12.34 2.93
CA VAL A 364 24.94 11.46 3.88
C VAL A 364 24.86 10.02 3.35
N ARG A 365 25.33 9.06 4.12
CA ARG A 365 25.12 7.64 3.80
C ARG A 365 23.69 7.23 4.12
N PRO A 366 22.97 6.54 3.19
CA PRO A 366 21.58 6.13 3.41
C PRO A 366 21.35 5.34 4.71
N ALA A 367 22.26 4.47 5.11
CA ALA A 367 22.15 3.71 6.36
C ALA A 367 22.12 4.61 7.61
N ILE A 368 22.86 5.72 7.63
CA ILE A 368 22.83 6.70 8.73
C ILE A 368 21.49 7.45 8.74
N LEU A 369 21.01 7.87 7.56
CA LEU A 369 19.67 8.46 7.44
C LEU A 369 18.59 7.52 7.97
N MET A 370 18.63 6.23 7.61
CA MET A 370 17.66 5.24 8.11
C MET A 370 17.72 5.09 9.63
N SER A 371 18.93 5.09 10.21
CA SER A 371 19.09 5.05 11.67
C SER A 371 18.48 6.28 12.37
N ALA A 372 18.68 7.45 11.81
CA ALA A 372 18.07 8.68 12.33
C ALA A 372 16.53 8.67 12.19
N LEU A 373 16.01 8.20 11.04
CA LEU A 373 14.56 8.02 10.84
C LEU A 373 13.96 7.02 11.83
N GLN A 374 14.68 5.92 12.09
CA GLN A 374 14.25 4.91 13.09
C GLN A 374 14.02 5.58 14.45
N ARG A 375 15.01 6.29 14.97
CA ARG A 375 14.93 6.93 16.30
C ARG A 375 13.87 8.03 16.36
N ILE A 376 13.80 8.86 15.31
CA ILE A 376 13.01 10.10 15.37
C ILE A 376 11.55 9.87 14.96
N PHE A 377 11.27 9.03 13.98
CA PHE A 377 9.92 8.87 13.45
C PHE A 377 9.30 7.49 13.72
N VAL A 378 10.09 6.40 13.76
CA VAL A 378 9.54 5.05 13.87
C VAL A 378 9.37 4.61 15.33
N GLU A 379 10.40 4.75 16.17
CA GLU A 379 10.37 4.28 17.57
C GLU A 379 9.27 4.90 18.42
N PRO A 380 8.90 6.19 18.26
CA PRO A 380 7.77 6.74 18.99
C PRO A 380 6.42 6.10 18.69
N GLY A 381 6.26 5.42 17.53
CA GLY A 381 5.08 4.62 17.19
C GLY A 381 3.85 5.42 16.74
N ASP A 382 3.96 6.73 16.62
CA ASP A 382 2.85 7.65 16.32
C ASP A 382 2.83 8.17 14.87
N THR A 383 3.76 7.70 14.03
CA THR A 383 3.95 8.15 12.64
C THR A 383 3.66 7.02 11.65
N ILE A 384 3.11 7.34 10.49
CA ILE A 384 3.03 6.45 9.34
C ILE A 384 4.19 6.77 8.39
N VAL A 385 4.99 5.76 8.03
CA VAL A 385 6.10 5.90 7.08
C VAL A 385 5.70 5.26 5.77
N LEU A 386 5.70 6.04 4.71
CA LEU A 386 5.52 5.60 3.33
C LEU A 386 6.85 5.57 2.62
N THR A 387 7.02 4.67 1.68
CA THR A 387 8.18 4.68 0.80
C THR A 387 7.80 4.45 -0.65
N GLU A 388 8.64 4.97 -1.54
CA GLU A 388 8.44 4.95 -2.98
C GLU A 388 9.11 3.76 -3.64
N ALA A 389 8.64 3.35 -4.80
CA ALA A 389 9.37 2.43 -5.66
C ALA A 389 10.76 2.99 -5.97
N GLY A 390 11.82 2.20 -5.77
CA GLY A 390 13.20 2.64 -5.95
C GLY A 390 14.13 2.20 -4.82
N ASN A 391 15.31 2.81 -4.73
CA ASN A 391 16.27 2.53 -3.65
C ASN A 391 15.70 2.86 -2.26
N ALA A 392 14.83 3.85 -2.16
CA ALA A 392 14.14 4.19 -0.91
C ALA A 392 13.36 3.00 -0.35
N PHE A 393 12.67 2.21 -1.20
CA PHE A 393 12.02 0.97 -0.79
C PHE A 393 13.01 -0.01 -0.14
N ALA A 394 14.12 -0.27 -0.81
CA ALA A 394 15.09 -1.23 -0.30
C ALA A 394 15.72 -0.76 1.02
N TRP A 395 16.12 0.51 1.11
CA TRP A 395 16.71 1.08 2.31
C TRP A 395 15.76 1.05 3.51
N THR A 396 14.52 1.52 3.34
CA THR A 396 13.54 1.57 4.43
C THR A 396 13.11 0.16 4.88
N THR A 397 12.91 -0.77 3.95
CA THR A 397 12.56 -2.16 4.30
C THR A 397 13.67 -2.84 5.07
N HIS A 398 14.94 -2.60 4.67
CA HIS A 398 16.11 -3.26 5.24
C HIS A 398 16.50 -2.74 6.62
N HIS A 399 16.26 -1.46 6.89
CA HIS A 399 16.81 -0.81 8.09
C HIS A 399 15.76 -0.44 9.14
N LEU A 400 14.52 -0.16 8.74
CA LEU A 400 13.51 0.31 9.68
C LEU A 400 12.75 -0.88 10.30
N ALA A 401 12.60 -0.89 11.62
CA ALA A 401 11.90 -1.91 12.39
C ALA A 401 10.60 -1.37 12.96
N PHE A 402 9.49 -2.06 12.73
CA PHE A 402 8.16 -1.66 13.17
C PHE A 402 7.57 -2.65 14.19
N ARG A 403 6.80 -2.14 15.15
CA ARG A 403 6.14 -2.94 16.20
C ARG A 403 4.64 -3.10 15.99
N GLU A 404 4.05 -2.26 15.13
CA GLU A 404 2.61 -2.22 14.89
C GLU A 404 2.28 -2.29 13.41
N PRO A 405 1.18 -2.97 13.03
CA PRO A 405 0.72 -3.00 11.66
C PRO A 405 0.28 -1.62 11.17
N ARG A 406 0.29 -1.43 9.85
CA ARG A 406 -0.13 -0.20 9.15
C ARG A 406 0.78 1.03 9.36
N ARG A 407 1.87 0.93 10.13
CA ARG A 407 2.84 2.02 10.32
C ARG A 407 3.84 2.12 9.16
N TYR A 408 4.04 1.05 8.42
CA TYR A 408 4.86 1.04 7.21
C TYR A 408 4.00 0.80 5.97
N ARG A 409 4.19 1.65 4.96
CA ARG A 409 3.43 1.62 3.71
C ARG A 409 4.37 1.58 2.51
N VAL A 410 4.18 0.60 1.64
CA VAL A 410 4.92 0.47 0.38
C VAL A 410 4.04 -0.21 -0.66
N SER A 411 4.12 0.23 -1.92
CA SER A 411 3.46 -0.42 -3.04
C SER A 411 4.36 -1.51 -3.60
N VAL A 412 3.88 -2.76 -3.56
CA VAL A 412 4.61 -3.93 -4.11
C VAL A 412 3.93 -4.51 -5.34
N GLY A 413 2.67 -4.16 -5.59
CA GLY A 413 1.87 -4.70 -6.68
C GLY A 413 1.91 -3.84 -7.93
N PHE A 414 1.69 -2.55 -7.80
CA PHE A 414 1.66 -1.62 -8.93
C PHE A 414 2.97 -0.82 -9.08
N GLY A 415 3.56 -0.39 -7.97
CA GLY A 415 4.92 0.18 -7.93
C GLY A 415 5.08 1.50 -8.68
N SER A 416 4.06 2.33 -8.74
CA SER A 416 4.10 3.61 -9.43
C SER A 416 4.95 4.62 -8.68
N MET A 417 5.84 5.33 -9.38
CA MET A 417 6.44 6.57 -8.88
C MET A 417 5.34 7.63 -8.67
N GLY A 418 5.50 8.47 -7.66
CA GLY A 418 4.48 9.45 -7.24
C GLY A 418 3.48 8.93 -6.22
N HIS A 419 3.42 7.62 -5.95
CA HIS A 419 2.46 7.03 -5.01
C HIS A 419 2.70 7.53 -3.57
N ALA A 420 3.88 7.31 -3.00
CA ALA A 420 4.17 7.77 -1.65
C ALA A 420 4.29 9.29 -1.59
N THR A 421 4.86 9.90 -2.63
CA THR A 421 5.08 11.34 -2.72
C THR A 421 3.77 12.14 -2.64
N THR A 422 2.69 11.65 -3.22
CA THR A 422 1.38 12.29 -3.15
C THR A 422 0.45 11.64 -2.14
N GLY A 423 0.54 10.32 -1.97
CA GLY A 423 -0.27 9.55 -1.04
C GLY A 423 -0.04 9.88 0.44
N VAL A 424 1.14 10.43 0.79
CA VAL A 424 1.46 10.84 2.17
C VAL A 424 0.42 11.82 2.75
N VAL A 425 -0.15 12.67 1.91
CA VAL A 425 -1.25 13.58 2.27
C VAL A 425 -2.46 12.80 2.76
N GLY A 426 -2.86 11.78 2.01
CA GLY A 426 -3.97 10.90 2.39
C GLY A 426 -3.66 10.05 3.62
N ALA A 427 -2.43 9.57 3.76
CA ALA A 427 -2.00 8.80 4.93
C ALA A 427 -2.07 9.62 6.22
N ALA A 428 -1.66 10.90 6.17
CA ALA A 428 -1.75 11.82 7.30
C ALA A 428 -3.20 12.07 7.70
N LEU A 429 -4.08 12.35 6.74
CA LEU A 429 -5.50 12.59 6.97
C LEU A 429 -6.20 11.33 7.50
N GLY A 430 -6.06 10.21 6.81
CA GLY A 430 -6.70 8.95 7.19
C GLY A 430 -6.17 8.37 8.51
N GLY A 431 -4.88 8.55 8.79
CA GLY A 431 -4.23 8.12 10.03
C GLY A 431 -4.43 9.07 11.20
N GLN A 432 -4.88 10.30 10.95
CA GLN A 432 -4.97 11.39 11.94
C GLN A 432 -3.65 11.57 12.73
N CYS A 433 -2.53 11.43 12.02
CA CYS A 433 -1.21 11.52 12.60
C CYS A 433 -0.22 12.06 11.56
N LYS A 434 0.99 12.41 12.00
CA LYS A 434 2.05 12.78 11.07
C LYS A 434 2.39 11.60 10.16
N ALA A 435 2.50 11.86 8.85
CA ALA A 435 2.95 10.88 7.88
C ALA A 435 4.26 11.34 7.22
N VAL A 436 5.16 10.39 6.96
CA VAL A 436 6.48 10.65 6.37
C VAL A 436 6.63 9.83 5.09
N ALA A 437 6.87 10.50 3.97
CA ALA A 437 7.24 9.87 2.71
C ALA A 437 8.76 9.87 2.56
N VAL A 438 9.36 8.69 2.53
CA VAL A 438 10.79 8.51 2.21
C VAL A 438 10.90 8.17 0.74
N VAL A 439 11.40 9.12 -0.05
CA VAL A 439 11.30 9.09 -1.52
C VAL A 439 12.63 9.45 -2.17
N GLY A 440 12.88 8.93 -3.38
CA GLY A 440 13.98 9.42 -4.22
C GLY A 440 13.61 10.76 -4.87
N ASP A 441 14.62 11.51 -5.28
CA ASP A 441 14.50 12.79 -5.97
C ASP A 441 13.70 12.69 -7.27
N GLY A 442 13.88 11.62 -8.06
CA GLY A 442 13.08 11.37 -9.27
C GLY A 442 11.59 11.20 -8.99
N SER A 443 11.23 10.56 -7.88
CA SER A 443 9.82 10.45 -7.45
C SER A 443 9.31 11.77 -6.89
N MET A 444 10.16 12.53 -6.19
CA MET A 444 9.78 13.85 -5.67
C MET A 444 9.44 14.84 -6.78
N LEU A 445 10.02 14.69 -7.98
CA LEU A 445 9.65 15.48 -9.15
C LEU A 445 8.22 15.21 -9.67
N MET A 446 7.60 14.09 -9.28
CA MET A 446 6.22 13.75 -9.65
C MET A 446 5.18 14.27 -8.65
N GLN A 447 5.61 14.97 -7.61
CA GLN A 447 4.70 15.51 -6.61
C GLN A 447 3.90 16.70 -7.14
N ASN A 448 2.63 16.77 -6.77
CA ASN A 448 1.77 17.92 -7.00
C ASN A 448 1.07 18.34 -5.70
N GLU A 449 1.00 17.44 -4.71
CA GLU A 449 0.14 17.59 -3.54
C GLU A 449 0.83 18.28 -2.34
N LEU A 450 2.09 18.71 -2.49
CA LEU A 450 2.75 19.56 -1.50
C LEU A 450 1.96 20.85 -1.27
N SER A 451 1.51 21.49 -2.37
CA SER A 451 0.63 22.67 -2.33
C SER A 451 -0.75 22.36 -1.72
N THR A 452 -1.28 21.15 -1.93
CA THR A 452 -2.50 20.70 -1.25
C THR A 452 -2.26 20.61 0.26
N ALA A 453 -1.18 19.97 0.67
CA ALA A 453 -0.82 19.86 2.09
C ALA A 453 -0.65 21.25 2.74
N ALA A 454 -0.04 22.21 2.04
CA ALA A 454 0.10 23.58 2.51
C ALA A 454 -1.26 24.28 2.66
N THR A 455 -2.17 24.10 1.69
CA THR A 455 -3.51 24.71 1.71
C THR A 455 -4.34 24.25 2.91
N TYR A 456 -4.24 22.96 3.25
CA TYR A 456 -5.06 22.35 4.32
C TYR A 456 -4.29 22.18 5.65
N GLY A 457 -3.04 22.63 5.74
CA GLY A 457 -2.22 22.50 6.95
C GLY A 457 -1.94 21.04 7.35
N ILE A 458 -1.79 20.15 6.38
CA ILE A 458 -1.64 18.71 6.62
C ILE A 458 -0.24 18.37 7.12
N ASP A 459 -0.13 17.66 8.24
CA ASP A 459 1.12 17.25 8.87
C ASP A 459 1.82 16.13 8.09
N ALA A 460 2.32 16.43 6.90
CA ALA A 460 3.04 15.54 6.02
C ALA A 460 4.51 15.95 5.87
N VAL A 461 5.43 14.99 5.91
CA VAL A 461 6.87 15.20 5.76
C VAL A 461 7.37 14.43 4.55
N TRP A 462 8.19 15.07 3.73
CA TRP A 462 8.93 14.42 2.64
C TRP A 462 10.40 14.39 3.00
N VAL A 463 10.98 13.20 3.11
CA VAL A 463 12.42 12.98 3.25
C VAL A 463 12.93 12.51 1.90
N VAL A 464 13.60 13.40 1.20
CA VAL A 464 14.08 13.18 -0.17
C VAL A 464 15.50 12.64 -0.13
N LEU A 465 15.71 11.45 -0.69
CA LEU A 465 17.03 10.88 -0.95
C LEU A 465 17.52 11.48 -2.28
N ASN A 466 18.29 12.56 -2.21
CA ASN A 466 18.69 13.34 -3.36
C ASN A 466 20.13 12.98 -3.78
N ASP A 467 20.26 12.35 -4.94
CA ASP A 467 21.55 12.05 -5.58
C ASP A 467 21.60 12.46 -7.07
N GLY A 468 20.60 13.21 -7.54
CA GLY A 468 20.52 13.79 -8.89
C GLY A 468 20.33 12.76 -10.00
N ARG A 469 19.77 11.56 -9.71
CA ARG A 469 19.68 10.48 -10.68
C ARG A 469 18.65 9.41 -10.36
N TYR A 470 18.26 8.65 -11.38
CA TYR A 470 17.50 7.40 -11.21
C TYR A 470 18.44 6.26 -10.78
N ASN A 471 19.01 6.34 -9.59
CA ASN A 471 20.11 5.51 -9.12
C ASN A 471 19.77 4.01 -9.04
N MET A 472 18.51 3.63 -8.70
CA MET A 472 18.11 2.22 -8.72
C MET A 472 18.25 1.61 -10.12
N THR A 473 17.87 2.34 -11.15
CA THR A 473 17.99 1.90 -12.55
C THR A 473 19.45 1.87 -12.96
N GLU A 474 20.21 2.91 -12.62
CA GLU A 474 21.65 2.97 -12.92
C GLU A 474 22.43 1.80 -12.29
N GLN A 475 22.25 1.57 -10.98
CA GLN A 475 22.89 0.45 -10.28
C GLN A 475 22.43 -0.90 -10.83
N GLY A 476 21.14 -1.04 -11.16
CA GLY A 476 20.60 -2.24 -11.79
C GLY A 476 21.25 -2.52 -13.14
N MET A 477 21.35 -1.55 -14.04
CA MET A 477 21.99 -1.70 -15.35
C MET A 477 23.46 -2.08 -15.20
N ARG A 478 24.21 -1.39 -14.34
CA ARG A 478 25.64 -1.70 -14.09
C ARG A 478 25.83 -3.12 -13.55
N SER A 479 24.95 -3.56 -12.64
CA SER A 479 25.05 -4.90 -12.03
C SER A 479 24.88 -6.05 -13.03
N VAL A 480 24.26 -5.78 -14.18
CA VAL A 480 24.01 -6.75 -15.25
C VAL A 480 24.87 -6.47 -16.49
N GLY A 481 25.89 -5.62 -16.37
CA GLY A 481 26.84 -5.34 -17.44
C GLY A 481 26.32 -4.40 -18.53
N LEU A 482 25.22 -3.71 -18.30
CA LEU A 482 24.70 -2.68 -19.21
C LEU A 482 25.27 -1.30 -18.85
N ASP A 483 25.50 -0.48 -19.86
CA ASP A 483 25.93 0.90 -19.68
C ASP A 483 24.72 1.83 -19.47
N PRO A 484 24.60 2.50 -18.32
CA PRO A 484 23.48 3.39 -18.06
C PRO A 484 23.64 4.71 -18.82
N HIS A 485 22.63 5.05 -19.62
CA HIS A 485 22.56 6.31 -20.35
C HIS A 485 21.41 7.17 -19.79
N ALA A 486 21.63 8.49 -19.70
CA ALA A 486 20.63 9.49 -19.33
C ALA A 486 19.91 9.22 -17.99
N THR A 487 20.61 8.63 -17.03
CA THR A 487 20.08 8.36 -15.69
C THR A 487 20.18 9.56 -14.74
N GLY A 488 21.12 10.46 -15.00
CA GLY A 488 21.27 11.72 -14.24
C GLY A 488 20.38 12.83 -14.76
N PHE A 489 20.02 13.76 -13.88
CA PHE A 489 19.29 14.99 -14.21
C PHE A 489 19.87 16.19 -13.43
N HIS A 490 19.44 17.39 -13.80
CA HIS A 490 19.91 18.61 -13.14
C HIS A 490 19.54 18.60 -11.65
N GLU A 491 20.46 19.03 -10.79
CA GLU A 491 20.21 19.14 -9.35
C GLU A 491 19.00 20.05 -9.08
N VAL A 492 18.06 19.56 -8.29
CA VAL A 492 16.85 20.28 -7.90
C VAL A 492 16.96 20.69 -6.46
N ASP A 493 16.74 21.98 -6.17
CA ASP A 493 16.57 22.48 -4.81
C ASP A 493 15.12 22.22 -4.35
N PHE A 494 14.92 21.10 -3.67
CA PHE A 494 13.59 20.74 -3.16
C PHE A 494 13.13 21.62 -2.01
N VAL A 495 14.04 22.29 -1.28
CA VAL A 495 13.68 23.24 -0.23
C VAL A 495 13.12 24.52 -0.84
N ALA A 496 13.79 25.06 -1.88
CA ALA A 496 13.26 26.22 -2.61
C ALA A 496 11.89 25.89 -3.26
N THR A 497 11.77 24.71 -3.86
CA THR A 497 10.50 24.21 -4.44
C THR A 497 9.41 24.11 -3.37
N ALA A 498 9.72 23.57 -2.18
CA ALA A 498 8.79 23.45 -1.08
C ALA A 498 8.26 24.82 -0.64
N ARG A 499 9.17 25.78 -0.46
CA ARG A 499 8.80 27.15 -0.07
C ARG A 499 7.94 27.85 -1.10
N ALA A 500 8.25 27.67 -2.39
CA ALA A 500 7.43 28.21 -3.48
C ALA A 500 6.00 27.64 -3.49
N LEU A 501 5.80 26.43 -2.96
CA LEU A 501 4.50 25.75 -2.85
C LEU A 501 3.82 25.95 -1.48
N GLY A 502 4.38 26.77 -0.59
CA GLY A 502 3.79 27.10 0.70
C GLY A 502 4.16 26.16 1.85
N ALA A 503 5.15 25.30 1.68
CA ALA A 503 5.71 24.44 2.71
C ALA A 503 7.03 25.02 3.26
N ASP A 504 7.55 24.49 4.36
CA ASP A 504 8.93 24.77 4.81
C ASP A 504 9.83 23.56 4.52
N GLY A 505 11.13 23.75 4.68
CA GLY A 505 12.09 22.68 4.48
C GLY A 505 13.50 23.01 4.93
N VAL A 506 14.33 21.97 4.96
CA VAL A 506 15.74 22.04 5.29
C VAL A 506 16.56 21.11 4.39
N ARG A 507 17.71 21.57 3.93
CA ARG A 507 18.71 20.79 3.21
C ARG A 507 19.70 20.19 4.20
N VAL A 508 20.11 18.95 3.96
CA VAL A 508 21.08 18.23 4.76
C VAL A 508 22.18 17.69 3.85
N ASP A 509 23.40 18.20 4.02
CA ASP A 509 24.57 17.78 3.24
C ASP A 509 25.53 16.90 4.06
N ARG A 510 25.38 16.85 5.40
CA ARG A 510 26.29 16.14 6.32
C ARG A 510 25.52 15.30 7.34
N GLU A 511 26.11 14.17 7.74
CA GLU A 511 25.48 13.25 8.69
C GLU A 511 25.23 13.88 10.07
N GLU A 512 26.07 14.81 10.52
CA GLU A 512 25.92 15.51 11.81
C GLU A 512 24.69 16.41 11.90
N ASP A 513 24.17 16.89 10.76
CA ASP A 513 23.02 17.78 10.70
C ASP A 513 21.67 17.02 10.66
N LEU A 514 21.69 15.69 10.44
CA LEU A 514 20.49 14.86 10.25
C LEU A 514 19.50 14.94 11.41
N ASP A 515 19.97 14.71 12.64
CA ASP A 515 19.09 14.64 13.80
C ASP A 515 18.36 15.98 14.02
N ALA A 516 19.08 17.09 13.90
CA ALA A 516 18.48 18.43 14.05
C ALA A 516 17.43 18.70 12.95
N ALA A 517 17.71 18.33 11.70
CA ALA A 517 16.80 18.50 10.58
C ALA A 517 15.54 17.65 10.73
N LEU A 518 15.68 16.36 11.08
CA LEU A 518 14.57 15.44 11.25
C LEU A 518 13.71 15.79 12.48
N LEU A 519 14.32 16.26 13.58
CA LEU A 519 13.58 16.76 14.76
C LEU A 519 12.78 18.03 14.42
N ARG A 520 13.36 18.94 13.62
CA ARG A 520 12.64 20.09 13.10
C ARG A 520 11.43 19.65 12.26
N ALA A 521 11.60 18.71 11.34
CA ALA A 521 10.51 18.17 10.53
C ALA A 521 9.43 17.47 11.39
N ARG A 522 9.85 16.72 12.42
CA ARG A 522 8.92 16.03 13.33
C ARG A 522 8.05 17.02 14.11
N THR A 523 8.61 18.13 14.55
CA THR A 523 7.89 19.14 15.36
C THR A 523 7.16 20.19 14.53
N ALA A 524 7.48 20.30 13.24
CA ALA A 524 6.82 21.22 12.33
C ALA A 524 5.31 20.94 12.25
N LYS A 525 4.51 22.01 12.13
CA LYS A 525 3.09 21.95 11.82
C LYS A 525 2.89 22.20 10.33
N GLY A 526 2.07 21.35 9.69
CA GLY A 526 1.89 21.37 8.24
C GLY A 526 3.02 20.69 7.47
N PRO A 527 3.08 20.90 6.13
CA PRO A 527 4.00 20.19 5.25
C PRO A 527 5.46 20.64 5.44
N PHE A 528 6.36 19.66 5.43
CA PHE A 528 7.79 19.92 5.60
C PHE A 528 8.64 19.01 4.70
N VAL A 529 9.67 19.58 4.05
CA VAL A 529 10.62 18.83 3.20
C VAL A 529 12.00 18.78 3.84
N VAL A 530 12.56 17.59 3.96
CA VAL A 530 13.97 17.36 4.31
C VAL A 530 14.67 16.85 3.06
N ASP A 531 15.45 17.72 2.43
CA ASP A 531 16.23 17.40 1.23
C ASP A 531 17.60 16.88 1.64
N VAL A 532 17.80 15.57 1.58
CA VAL A 532 19.02 14.91 2.05
C VAL A 532 19.89 14.53 0.87
N HIS A 533 21.04 15.19 0.75
CA HIS A 533 22.04 14.87 -0.25
C HIS A 533 22.79 13.60 0.14
N ILE A 534 22.39 12.49 -0.47
CA ILE A 534 22.93 11.18 -0.16
C ILE A 534 24.17 10.84 -1.01
N ASP A 535 25.03 10.02 -0.44
CA ASP A 535 26.20 9.48 -1.13
C ASP A 535 25.77 8.40 -2.17
N PRO A 536 25.84 8.69 -3.48
CA PRO A 536 25.35 7.79 -4.53
C PRO A 536 26.16 6.51 -4.67
N THR A 537 27.34 6.43 -4.05
CA THR A 537 28.24 5.26 -4.14
C THR A 537 27.77 4.10 -3.25
N ASN A 538 26.86 4.36 -2.30
CA ASN A 538 26.29 3.33 -1.44
C ASN A 538 25.26 2.51 -2.22
N ALA A 539 25.56 1.23 -2.43
CA ALA A 539 24.64 0.32 -3.08
C ALA A 539 23.44 -0.01 -2.18
N ALA A 540 22.24 0.16 -2.71
CA ALA A 540 21.02 -0.25 -2.00
C ALA A 540 20.96 -1.79 -1.90
N PRO A 541 20.27 -2.35 -0.88
CA PRO A 541 20.14 -3.80 -0.68
C PRO A 541 19.14 -4.42 -1.69
N VAL A 542 19.51 -4.36 -2.99
CA VAL A 542 18.70 -4.82 -4.13
C VAL A 542 19.25 -6.09 -4.81
N GLY A 543 20.21 -6.77 -4.21
CA GLY A 543 20.90 -7.91 -4.81
C GLY A 543 19.96 -9.02 -5.27
N ALA A 544 18.94 -9.36 -4.47
CA ALA A 544 17.94 -10.36 -4.83
C ALA A 544 17.11 -9.95 -6.06
N ARG A 545 16.74 -8.68 -6.20
CA ARG A 545 16.07 -8.13 -7.38
C ARG A 545 16.93 -8.25 -8.63
N ASN A 546 18.18 -7.85 -8.53
CA ASN A 546 19.09 -7.87 -9.67
C ASN A 546 19.34 -9.31 -10.15
N LYS A 547 19.49 -10.27 -9.23
CA LYS A 547 19.57 -11.69 -9.55
C LYS A 547 18.32 -12.18 -10.28
N ASN A 548 17.13 -11.86 -9.77
CA ASN A 548 15.86 -12.25 -10.38
C ASN A 548 15.67 -11.67 -11.80
N LEU A 549 16.10 -10.43 -12.04
CA LEU A 549 16.07 -9.82 -13.38
C LEU A 549 17.01 -10.56 -14.35
N LEU A 550 18.23 -10.91 -13.92
CA LEU A 550 19.17 -11.68 -14.72
C LEU A 550 18.60 -13.04 -15.11
N GLU A 551 17.98 -13.75 -14.18
CA GLU A 551 17.34 -15.04 -14.42
C GLU A 551 16.22 -14.92 -15.46
N GLN A 552 15.38 -13.89 -15.39
CA GLN A 552 14.33 -13.63 -16.38
C GLN A 552 14.90 -13.34 -17.78
N TRP A 553 16.02 -12.63 -17.90
CA TRP A 553 16.64 -12.32 -19.18
C TRP A 553 17.34 -13.53 -19.81
N HIS A 554 17.95 -14.39 -19.00
CA HIS A 554 18.67 -15.57 -19.50
C HIS A 554 17.75 -16.74 -19.84
N SER A 555 16.60 -16.88 -19.18
CA SER A 555 15.62 -17.95 -19.46
C SER A 555 15.13 -17.93 -20.92
N GLN A 556 15.09 -16.78 -21.59
CA GLN A 556 14.72 -16.66 -23.01
C GLN A 556 15.86 -16.94 -23.98
N SER A 557 17.11 -16.96 -23.52
CA SER A 557 18.28 -17.21 -24.39
C SER A 557 18.60 -18.71 -24.52
N GLU A 558 18.21 -19.54 -23.58
CA GLU A 558 18.41 -21.00 -23.60
C GLU A 558 17.34 -21.73 -24.42
N GLU A 559 16.11 -21.21 -24.53
CA GLU A 559 15.07 -21.77 -25.38
C GLU A 559 15.30 -21.52 -26.90
N LYS A 560 16.29 -20.71 -27.27
CA LYS A 560 16.64 -20.42 -28.68
C LYS A 560 17.90 -21.15 -29.16
N LYS A 561 18.50 -22.02 -28.36
CA LYS A 561 19.57 -22.94 -28.75
C LYS A 561 19.07 -24.38 -28.76
#